data_0e19bfd131488af71161d98d459f8d71
#
_entry.id   0e19bfd131488af71161d98d459f8d71
#
_cell.length_a   1.000
_cell.length_b   1.000
_cell.length_c   1.000
_cell.angle_alpha   90.00
_cell.angle_beta   90.00
_cell.angle_gamma   90.00
#
_symmetry.space_group_name_H-M   'P 1'
#
loop_
_entity.id
_entity.type
_entity.pdbx_description
1 polymer ?
#
loop_
_entity_poly.entity_id
_entity_poly.type
_entity_poly.pdbx_seq_one_letter_code
_entity_poly.pdbx_strand_id
1 'polypeptide(L)'
;NDARVARRLPDTLAVEIIEREPAAIWQRGGRYSLIDANGIVLAHVRAGEGGDLPILNGNDANTHIVALNALLDKASALKSQVSGASWIGNRRWDLQFQTGETLALPEGEAEAAKALLNFARLDGVHRLLGRDLIHFDLRDPNRAYFRKAPKAEAVKVQPAEPVKVENKDSTEKNEITSKNNGLTA
;
A
#
# COMPACT_ATOMS: atom_id res chain seq x y z
N ASN A 1 12.58 12.85 18.66
CA ASN A 1 13.62 12.65 19.66
C ASN A 1 13.32 13.52 20.87
N ASP A 2 13.46 13.00 22.05
CA ASP A 2 13.38 13.74 23.32
C ASP A 2 14.76 13.67 23.99
N ALA A 3 15.19 14.76 24.61
CA ALA A 3 16.48 14.81 25.26
C ALA A 3 16.33 15.39 26.67
N ARG A 4 16.78 14.66 27.67
CA ARG A 4 16.86 15.10 29.06
C ARG A 4 18.31 15.40 29.39
N VAL A 5 18.54 16.61 29.91
CA VAL A 5 19.88 17.03 30.32
C VAL A 5 19.87 17.26 31.83
N ALA A 6 20.68 16.54 32.55
CA ALA A 6 20.88 16.66 33.98
C ALA A 6 22.31 17.00 34.29
N ARG A 7 22.54 18.08 35.08
CA ARG A 7 23.86 18.43 35.59
C ARG A 7 24.12 17.65 36.88
N ARG A 8 25.22 16.90 36.89
CA ARG A 8 25.76 16.27 38.10
C ARG A 8 27.03 16.99 38.51
N LEU A 9 27.00 17.62 39.68
CA LEU A 9 28.16 18.30 40.22
C LEU A 9 29.29 17.31 40.58
N PRO A 10 30.56 17.70 40.43
CA PRO A 10 31.03 19.07 40.15
C PRO A 10 31.10 19.42 38.65
N ASP A 11 31.28 18.47 37.73
CA ASP A 11 31.73 18.72 36.37
C ASP A 11 31.06 17.84 35.29
N THR A 12 30.04 17.06 35.67
CA THR A 12 29.43 16.07 34.76
C THR A 12 28.08 16.57 34.23
N LEU A 13 27.89 16.42 32.92
CA LEU A 13 26.60 16.61 32.24
C LEU A 13 26.10 15.25 31.76
N ALA A 14 24.97 14.81 32.30
CA ALA A 14 24.30 13.58 31.84
C ALA A 14 23.26 13.96 30.78
N VAL A 15 23.40 13.39 29.60
CA VAL A 15 22.45 13.58 28.48
C VAL A 15 21.79 12.23 28.19
N GLU A 16 20.49 12.17 28.35
CA GLU A 16 19.66 11.02 27.99
C GLU A 16 18.90 11.35 26.72
N ILE A 17 19.07 10.55 25.68
CA ILE A 17 18.42 10.71 24.39
C ILE A 17 17.43 9.57 24.21
N ILE A 18 16.16 9.92 23.94
CA ILE A 18 15.12 8.96 23.59
C ILE A 18 14.89 9.08 22.10
N GLU A 19 15.29 8.08 21.35
CA GLU A 19 15.03 8.01 19.91
C GLU A 19 13.58 7.58 19.65
N ARG A 20 12.98 8.17 18.61
CA ARG A 20 11.63 7.82 18.18
C ARG A 20 11.71 6.63 17.24
N GLU A 21 10.86 5.66 17.45
CA GLU A 21 10.76 4.47 16.60
C GLU A 21 9.71 4.67 15.50
N PRO A 22 9.98 4.21 14.26
CA PRO A 22 9.00 4.24 13.20
C PRO A 22 7.85 3.28 13.49
N ALA A 23 6.62 3.75 13.35
CA ALA A 23 5.39 2.99 13.59
C ALA A 23 4.59 2.74 12.32
N ALA A 24 4.75 3.59 11.30
CA ALA A 24 4.05 3.45 10.03
C ALA A 24 4.79 4.19 8.90
N ILE A 25 4.40 3.89 7.67
CA ILE A 25 4.81 4.59 6.45
C ILE A 25 3.65 5.49 6.02
N TRP A 26 3.85 6.78 6.02
CA TRP A 26 2.86 7.72 5.52
C TRP A 26 3.08 8.01 4.04
N GLN A 27 2.05 7.73 3.22
CA GLN A 27 2.03 8.03 1.80
C GLN A 27 1.17 9.25 1.53
N ARG A 28 1.78 10.28 0.92
CA ARG A 28 1.12 11.52 0.52
C ARG A 28 1.63 11.98 -0.85
N GLY A 29 0.74 12.09 -1.82
CA GLY A 29 1.09 12.60 -3.16
C GLY A 29 2.25 11.86 -3.83
N GLY A 30 2.34 10.55 -3.67
CA GLY A 30 3.42 9.71 -4.21
C GLY A 30 4.73 9.76 -3.43
N ARG A 31 4.79 10.46 -2.30
CA ARG A 31 5.95 10.50 -1.39
C ARG A 31 5.69 9.61 -0.20
N TYR A 32 6.75 8.95 0.29
CA TYR A 32 6.70 8.08 1.45
C TYR A 32 7.57 8.64 2.57
N SER A 33 7.08 8.56 3.79
CA SER A 33 7.80 9.03 4.98
C SER A 33 7.57 8.07 6.13
N LEU A 34 8.61 7.77 6.89
CA LEU A 34 8.46 7.07 8.17
C LEU A 34 7.88 8.05 9.19
N ILE A 35 6.89 7.60 9.94
CA ILE A 35 6.28 8.35 11.03
C ILE A 35 6.28 7.52 12.30
N ASP A 36 6.36 8.21 13.45
CA ASP A 36 6.22 7.58 14.76
C ASP A 36 4.74 7.31 15.12
N ALA A 37 4.50 6.73 16.29
CA ALA A 37 3.16 6.44 16.79
C ALA A 37 2.29 7.70 17.02
N ASN A 38 2.88 8.89 17.05
CA ASN A 38 2.20 10.17 17.19
C ASN A 38 2.02 10.90 15.84
N GLY A 39 2.47 10.29 14.73
CA GLY A 39 2.37 10.85 13.39
C GLY A 39 3.45 11.87 13.03
N ILE A 40 4.51 11.94 13.82
CA ILE A 40 5.66 12.82 13.56
C ILE A 40 6.54 12.19 12.49
N VAL A 41 6.87 12.96 11.45
CA VAL A 41 7.75 12.50 10.38
C VAL A 41 9.18 12.36 10.90
N LEU A 42 9.75 11.17 10.72
CA LEU A 42 11.12 10.84 11.12
C LEU A 42 12.10 10.96 9.95
N ALA A 43 11.73 10.39 8.80
CA ALA A 43 12.57 10.38 7.61
C ALA A 43 11.71 10.22 6.34
N HIS A 44 12.25 10.69 5.20
CA HIS A 44 11.69 10.37 3.89
C HIS A 44 12.33 9.08 3.38
N VAL A 45 11.52 8.21 2.79
CA VAL A 45 11.95 6.91 2.27
C VAL A 45 11.42 6.71 0.83
N ARG A 46 11.99 5.77 0.11
CA ARG A 46 11.49 5.36 -1.19
C ARG A 46 10.38 4.33 -1.05
N ALA A 47 9.62 4.16 -2.11
CA ALA A 47 8.63 3.08 -2.16
C ALA A 47 9.30 1.72 -1.91
N GLY A 48 8.78 0.94 -0.94
CA GLY A 48 9.33 -0.36 -0.54
C GLY A 48 10.45 -0.31 0.52
N GLU A 49 10.90 0.88 0.92
CA GLU A 49 11.93 1.05 1.97
C GLU A 49 11.26 1.21 3.34
N GLY A 50 10.55 0.47 3.88
CA GLY A 50 9.95 0.66 5.22
C GLY A 50 9.68 -0.67 5.92
N GLY A 51 10.09 -1.77 5.29
CA GLY A 51 9.84 -3.11 5.81
C GLY A 51 8.35 -3.42 5.91
N ASP A 52 7.96 -4.12 6.96
CA ASP A 52 6.60 -4.60 7.18
C ASP A 52 5.70 -3.58 7.91
N LEU A 53 6.10 -2.31 7.94
CA LEU A 53 5.30 -1.27 8.60
C LEU A 53 3.99 -1.00 7.84
N PRO A 54 2.88 -0.76 8.53
CA PRO A 54 1.60 -0.45 7.89
C PRO A 54 1.69 0.86 7.10
N ILE A 55 1.01 0.89 5.93
CA ILE A 55 0.99 2.06 5.06
C ILE A 55 -0.24 2.90 5.35
N LEU A 56 -0.04 4.16 5.71
CA LEU A 56 -1.10 5.15 5.89
C LEU A 56 -1.22 6.03 4.66
N ASN A 57 -2.37 6.02 4.01
CA ASN A 57 -2.67 6.84 2.83
C ASN A 57 -3.56 8.03 3.20
N GLY A 58 -3.28 9.18 2.64
CA GLY A 58 -4.10 10.38 2.80
C GLY A 58 -3.29 11.61 3.19
N ASN A 59 -3.81 12.81 2.85
CA ASN A 59 -3.07 14.05 3.06
C ASN A 59 -2.72 14.31 4.53
N ASP A 60 -3.67 14.03 5.43
CA ASP A 60 -3.54 14.28 6.86
C ASP A 60 -3.63 12.98 7.68
N ALA A 61 -3.41 11.82 7.05
CA ALA A 61 -3.52 10.51 7.71
C ALA A 61 -2.57 10.38 8.91
N ASN A 62 -1.40 11.00 8.85
CA ASN A 62 -0.43 11.01 9.94
C ASN A 62 -0.97 11.70 11.20
N THR A 63 -1.76 12.76 11.09
CA THR A 63 -2.32 13.47 12.25
C THR A 63 -3.41 12.68 12.96
N HIS A 64 -3.98 11.66 12.28
CA HIS A 64 -5.04 10.80 12.81
C HIS A 64 -4.55 9.42 13.24
N ILE A 65 -3.23 9.16 13.22
CA ILE A 65 -2.66 7.84 13.56
C ILE A 65 -2.96 7.43 15.01
N VAL A 66 -2.97 8.37 15.94
CA VAL A 66 -3.29 8.10 17.35
C VAL A 66 -4.73 7.58 17.49
N ALA A 67 -5.68 8.23 16.81
CA ALA A 67 -7.07 7.79 16.79
C ALA A 67 -7.24 6.43 16.08
N LEU A 68 -6.49 6.20 15.00
CA LEU A 68 -6.47 4.90 14.32
C LEU A 68 -5.94 3.79 15.22
N ASN A 69 -4.84 4.03 15.92
CA ASN A 69 -4.29 3.05 16.85
C ASN A 69 -5.27 2.73 17.97
N ALA A 70 -5.90 3.74 18.57
CA ALA A 70 -6.92 3.56 19.60
C ALA A 70 -8.16 2.79 19.08
N LEU A 71 -8.51 2.98 17.81
CA LEU A 71 -9.57 2.23 17.15
C LEU A 71 -9.18 0.75 16.97
N LEU A 72 -7.98 0.47 16.46
CA LEU A 72 -7.46 -0.88 16.23
C LEU A 72 -7.24 -1.64 17.55
N ASP A 73 -6.87 -0.97 18.62
CA ASP A 73 -6.69 -1.57 19.94
C ASP A 73 -7.99 -2.15 20.50
N LYS A 74 -9.15 -1.59 20.15
CA LYS A 74 -10.47 -2.14 20.51
C LYS A 74 -10.75 -3.49 19.82
N ALA A 75 -10.12 -3.76 18.68
CA ALA A 75 -10.25 -5.00 17.93
C ALA A 75 -8.86 -5.64 17.69
N SER A 76 -8.17 -5.94 18.77
CA SER A 76 -6.76 -6.41 18.76
C SER A 76 -6.52 -7.65 17.86
N ALA A 77 -7.53 -8.51 17.73
CA ALA A 77 -7.46 -9.67 16.82
C ALA A 77 -7.30 -9.29 15.35
N LEU A 78 -7.83 -8.14 14.93
CA LEU A 78 -7.68 -7.63 13.57
C LEU A 78 -6.44 -6.75 13.40
N LYS A 79 -5.95 -6.13 14.46
CA LYS A 79 -4.81 -5.19 14.40
C LYS A 79 -3.59 -5.80 13.74
N SER A 80 -3.25 -7.03 14.07
CA SER A 80 -2.10 -7.75 13.50
C SER A 80 -2.29 -8.15 12.02
N GLN A 81 -3.50 -8.10 11.51
CA GLN A 81 -3.84 -8.44 10.12
C GLN A 81 -3.95 -7.21 9.22
N VAL A 82 -3.92 -6.00 9.79
CA VAL A 82 -3.98 -4.75 9.04
C VAL A 82 -2.62 -4.44 8.43
N SER A 83 -2.55 -4.35 7.11
CA SER A 83 -1.36 -3.94 6.34
C SER A 83 -1.33 -2.44 6.07
N GLY A 84 -2.45 -1.75 6.19
CA GLY A 84 -2.52 -0.31 5.96
C GLY A 84 -3.90 0.28 6.24
N ALA A 85 -3.97 1.60 6.17
CA ALA A 85 -5.22 2.34 6.31
C ALA A 85 -5.21 3.59 5.42
N SER A 86 -6.37 3.96 4.91
CA SER A 86 -6.55 5.15 4.09
C SER A 86 -7.52 6.12 4.76
N TRP A 87 -7.08 7.37 4.98
CA TRP A 87 -7.92 8.43 5.51
C TRP A 87 -8.69 9.09 4.37
N ILE A 88 -9.97 8.79 4.25
CA ILE A 88 -10.81 9.16 3.11
C ILE A 88 -11.68 10.37 3.42
N GLY A 89 -11.58 11.37 2.54
CA GLY A 89 -12.42 12.57 2.61
C GLY A 89 -12.29 13.36 3.91
N ASN A 90 -11.19 13.20 4.64
CA ASN A 90 -10.92 13.80 5.94
C ASN A 90 -11.95 13.47 7.03
N ARG A 91 -12.53 12.26 7.00
CA ARG A 91 -13.64 11.90 7.90
C ARG A 91 -13.78 10.44 8.28
N ARG A 92 -13.18 9.49 7.53
CA ARG A 92 -13.31 8.06 7.81
C ARG A 92 -12.05 7.29 7.44
N TRP A 93 -11.92 6.10 8.02
CA TRP A 93 -10.89 5.15 7.71
C TRP A 93 -11.41 4.02 6.82
N ASP A 94 -10.64 3.69 5.79
CA ASP A 94 -10.75 2.44 5.05
C ASP A 94 -9.49 1.61 5.40
N LEU A 95 -9.67 0.43 5.99
CA LEU A 95 -8.58 -0.45 6.40
C LEU A 95 -8.24 -1.41 5.26
N GLN A 96 -6.95 -1.76 5.13
CA GLN A 96 -6.47 -2.79 4.22
C GLN A 96 -5.86 -3.92 5.03
N PHE A 97 -6.21 -5.16 4.70
CA PHE A 97 -5.69 -6.37 5.36
C PHE A 97 -4.54 -6.98 4.57
N GLN A 98 -3.71 -7.78 5.26
CA GLN A 98 -2.57 -8.48 4.64
C GLN A 98 -3.02 -9.47 3.56
N THR A 99 -4.21 -10.02 3.67
CA THR A 99 -4.84 -10.93 2.70
C THR A 99 -5.41 -10.21 1.47
N GLY A 100 -5.34 -8.85 1.44
CA GLY A 100 -5.69 -8.01 0.29
C GLY A 100 -7.09 -7.40 0.31
N GLU A 101 -7.93 -7.76 1.28
CA GLU A 101 -9.26 -7.18 1.41
C GLU A 101 -9.21 -5.76 1.97
N THR A 102 -10.25 -4.99 1.65
CA THR A 102 -10.47 -3.65 2.19
C THR A 102 -11.76 -3.59 3.01
N LEU A 103 -11.73 -2.82 4.10
CA LEU A 103 -12.87 -2.59 4.98
C LEU A 103 -13.14 -1.09 5.11
N ALA A 104 -14.24 -0.62 4.52
CA ALA A 104 -14.69 0.76 4.65
C ALA A 104 -15.48 0.93 5.96
N LEU A 105 -15.00 1.79 6.84
CA LEU A 105 -15.63 2.11 8.12
C LEU A 105 -16.56 3.32 8.00
N PRO A 106 -17.59 3.43 8.86
CA PRO A 106 -18.41 4.63 8.96
C PRO A 106 -17.61 5.83 9.49
N GLU A 107 -18.19 7.00 9.35
CA GLU A 107 -17.68 8.24 9.92
C GLU A 107 -17.89 8.27 11.44
N GLY A 108 -16.97 8.94 12.15
CA GLY A 108 -17.01 9.07 13.60
C GLY A 108 -16.38 7.90 14.34
N GLU A 109 -15.65 8.21 15.42
CA GLU A 109 -14.86 7.23 16.17
C GLU A 109 -15.73 6.15 16.84
N ALA A 110 -16.89 6.54 17.39
CA ALA A 110 -17.78 5.62 18.09
C ALA A 110 -18.42 4.61 17.12
N GLU A 111 -18.90 5.08 15.97
CA GLU A 111 -19.53 4.24 14.96
C GLU A 111 -18.49 3.35 14.25
N ALA A 112 -17.30 3.90 13.95
CA ALA A 112 -16.20 3.11 13.41
C ALA A 112 -15.77 2.00 14.37
N ALA A 113 -15.68 2.28 15.67
CA ALA A 113 -15.33 1.28 16.69
C ALA A 113 -16.39 0.17 16.78
N LYS A 114 -17.66 0.53 16.78
CA LYS A 114 -18.77 -0.43 16.80
C LYS A 114 -18.76 -1.31 15.55
N ALA A 115 -18.59 -0.71 14.37
CA ALA A 115 -18.52 -1.44 13.11
C ALA A 115 -17.32 -2.40 13.07
N LEU A 116 -16.15 -1.94 13.51
CA LEU A 116 -14.94 -2.76 13.57
C LEU A 116 -15.08 -3.94 14.53
N LEU A 117 -15.67 -3.74 15.73
CA LEU A 117 -15.93 -4.81 16.68
C LEU A 117 -16.93 -5.84 16.15
N ASN A 118 -17.99 -5.37 15.46
CA ASN A 118 -18.95 -6.27 14.81
C ASN A 118 -18.28 -7.09 13.69
N PHE A 119 -17.44 -6.45 12.89
CA PHE A 119 -16.66 -7.15 11.86
C PHE A 119 -15.73 -8.20 12.48
N ALA A 120 -15.00 -7.85 13.54
CA ALA A 120 -14.12 -8.79 14.25
C ALA A 120 -14.87 -10.03 14.76
N ARG A 121 -16.09 -9.85 15.30
CA ARG A 121 -16.94 -10.99 15.72
C ARG A 121 -17.36 -11.85 14.52
N LEU A 122 -17.79 -11.24 13.44
CA LEU A 122 -18.20 -11.95 12.22
C LEU A 122 -17.02 -12.70 11.60
N ASP A 123 -15.86 -12.08 11.53
CA ASP A 123 -14.65 -12.72 11.03
C ASP A 123 -14.22 -13.90 11.90
N GLY A 124 -14.26 -13.75 13.24
CA GLY A 124 -13.96 -14.82 14.19
C GLY A 124 -14.84 -16.06 14.03
N VAL A 125 -16.11 -15.89 13.65
CA VAL A 125 -17.06 -16.99 13.43
C VAL A 125 -16.99 -17.55 12.00
N HIS A 126 -16.90 -16.67 11.01
CA HIS A 126 -17.08 -17.04 9.60
C HIS A 126 -15.80 -17.05 8.80
N ARG A 127 -14.68 -16.56 9.36
CA ARG A 127 -13.38 -16.41 8.68
C ARG A 127 -13.56 -15.71 7.34
N LEU A 128 -13.99 -14.46 7.38
CA LEU A 128 -14.31 -13.67 6.20
C LEU A 128 -13.04 -13.24 5.45
N LEU A 129 -11.96 -12.98 6.19
CA LEU A 129 -10.66 -12.67 5.62
C LEU A 129 -10.00 -13.90 5.02
N GLY A 130 -9.26 -13.73 3.92
CA GLY A 130 -8.60 -14.81 3.19
C GLY A 130 -9.53 -15.66 2.32
N ARG A 131 -10.75 -15.18 2.04
CA ARG A 131 -11.70 -15.82 1.11
C ARG A 131 -11.76 -15.01 -0.20
N ASP A 132 -12.67 -15.42 -1.10
CA ASP A 132 -12.92 -14.75 -2.39
C ASP A 132 -13.62 -13.38 -2.27
N LEU A 133 -13.58 -12.76 -1.08
CA LEU A 133 -14.10 -11.42 -0.83
C LEU A 133 -12.96 -10.41 -0.95
N ILE A 134 -13.20 -9.27 -1.58
CA ILE A 134 -12.19 -8.22 -1.79
C ILE A 134 -12.53 -6.92 -1.09
N HIS A 135 -13.80 -6.72 -0.76
CA HIS A 135 -14.24 -5.46 -0.16
C HIS A 135 -15.42 -5.66 0.79
N PHE A 136 -15.33 -5.04 1.94
CA PHE A 136 -16.36 -4.96 2.96
C PHE A 136 -16.73 -3.49 3.16
N ASP A 137 -18.00 -3.15 3.06
CA ASP A 137 -18.49 -1.80 3.27
C ASP A 137 -19.45 -1.79 4.48
N LEU A 138 -19.02 -1.16 5.55
CA LEU A 138 -19.74 -1.01 6.80
C LEU A 138 -20.15 0.45 7.08
N ARG A 139 -20.15 1.30 6.06
CA ARG A 139 -20.51 2.72 6.21
C ARG A 139 -21.98 2.91 6.63
N ASP A 140 -22.84 2.00 6.22
CA ASP A 140 -24.23 1.98 6.68
C ASP A 140 -24.31 1.19 8.01
N PRO A 141 -24.74 1.80 9.13
CA PRO A 141 -24.81 1.13 10.42
C PRO A 141 -25.78 -0.06 10.46
N ASN A 142 -26.72 -0.11 9.52
CA ASN A 142 -27.75 -1.15 9.45
C ASN A 142 -27.48 -2.25 8.42
N ARG A 143 -26.48 -2.05 7.54
CA ARG A 143 -26.21 -2.96 6.41
C ARG A 143 -24.71 -3.13 6.21
N ALA A 144 -24.31 -4.36 5.96
CA ALA A 144 -22.96 -4.71 5.52
C ALA A 144 -23.02 -5.17 4.07
N TYR A 145 -22.20 -4.57 3.21
CA TYR A 145 -22.09 -4.97 1.79
C TYR A 145 -20.76 -5.66 1.57
N PHE A 146 -20.79 -6.75 0.81
CA PHE A 146 -19.61 -7.55 0.49
C PHE A 146 -19.45 -7.66 -1.01
N ARG A 147 -18.24 -7.48 -1.51
CA ARG A 147 -17.90 -7.69 -2.92
C ARG A 147 -16.99 -8.89 -3.05
N LYS A 148 -17.36 -9.82 -3.94
CA LYS A 148 -16.50 -10.94 -4.30
C LYS A 148 -15.45 -10.53 -5.33
N ALA A 149 -14.31 -11.21 -5.32
CA ALA A 149 -13.35 -11.13 -6.40
C ALA A 149 -14.05 -11.51 -7.72
N PRO A 150 -13.80 -10.81 -8.83
CA PRO A 150 -14.25 -11.26 -10.13
C PRO A 150 -13.66 -12.65 -10.36
N LYS A 151 -14.53 -13.63 -10.65
CA LYS A 151 -14.09 -14.98 -11.03
C LYS A 151 -13.20 -14.78 -12.26
N ALA A 152 -11.92 -15.12 -12.17
CA ALA A 152 -11.05 -15.11 -13.32
C ALA A 152 -11.65 -16.08 -14.35
N GLU A 153 -12.35 -15.57 -15.35
CA GLU A 153 -12.64 -16.33 -16.54
C GLU A 153 -11.28 -16.67 -17.13
N ALA A 154 -10.96 -17.96 -17.15
CA ALA A 154 -9.78 -18.46 -17.81
C ALA A 154 -9.87 -17.97 -19.27
N VAL A 155 -9.08 -16.95 -19.60
CA VAL A 155 -8.85 -16.55 -20.96
C VAL A 155 -8.28 -17.80 -21.62
N LYS A 156 -9.11 -18.50 -22.40
CA LYS A 156 -8.62 -19.52 -23.31
C LYS A 156 -7.71 -18.82 -24.29
N VAL A 157 -6.42 -18.82 -23.99
CA VAL A 157 -5.40 -18.47 -24.96
C VAL A 157 -5.52 -19.54 -26.05
N GLN A 158 -6.20 -19.20 -27.14
CA GLN A 158 -6.12 -19.99 -28.36
C GLN A 158 -4.66 -19.99 -28.78
N PRO A 159 -4.06 -21.16 -29.02
CA PRO A 159 -2.71 -21.21 -29.56
C PRO A 159 -2.72 -20.46 -30.89
N ALA A 160 -1.87 -19.45 -31.02
CA ALA A 160 -1.66 -18.76 -32.29
C ALA A 160 -1.25 -19.78 -33.34
N GLU A 161 -2.03 -19.89 -34.41
CA GLU A 161 -1.64 -20.68 -35.59
C GLU A 161 -0.29 -20.18 -36.10
N PRO A 162 0.63 -21.09 -36.51
CA PRO A 162 1.93 -20.69 -37.02
C PRO A 162 1.74 -19.95 -38.34
N VAL A 163 2.17 -18.69 -38.38
CA VAL A 163 2.25 -17.88 -39.59
C VAL A 163 3.20 -18.58 -40.55
N LYS A 164 2.68 -19.14 -41.66
CA LYS A 164 3.49 -19.59 -42.79
C LYS A 164 4.22 -18.39 -43.37
N VAL A 165 5.53 -18.33 -43.18
CA VAL A 165 6.41 -17.43 -43.89
C VAL A 165 6.60 -18.02 -45.29
N GLU A 166 5.94 -17.42 -46.26
CA GLU A 166 6.15 -17.71 -47.71
C GLU A 166 7.40 -16.98 -48.16
N ASN A 167 8.50 -17.72 -48.25
CA ASN A 167 9.73 -17.24 -48.88
C ASN A 167 9.48 -17.10 -50.38
N LYS A 168 9.34 -15.88 -50.87
CA LYS A 168 9.51 -15.54 -52.27
C LYS A 168 11.00 -15.30 -52.54
N ASP A 169 11.60 -16.36 -53.02
CA ASP A 169 12.89 -16.33 -53.72
C ASP A 169 12.73 -15.49 -55.01
N SER A 170 13.42 -14.39 -55.08
CA SER A 170 13.56 -13.62 -56.33
C SER A 170 15.04 -13.40 -56.60
N THR A 171 15.56 -14.37 -57.31
CA THR A 171 16.78 -14.26 -58.04
C THR A 171 16.64 -13.17 -59.09
N GLU A 172 17.35 -12.09 -58.98
CA GLU A 172 17.62 -11.22 -60.12
C GLU A 172 19.09 -10.88 -60.17
N LYS A 173 19.71 -11.55 -61.17
CA LYS A 173 21.02 -11.23 -61.77
C LYS A 173 20.96 -9.80 -62.25
N ASN A 174 21.95 -9.00 -61.97
CA ASN A 174 22.35 -7.96 -62.89
C ASN A 174 23.84 -7.80 -62.90
N GLU A 175 24.22 -7.81 -64.11
CA GLU A 175 25.54 -7.85 -64.71
C GLU A 175 26.41 -6.63 -64.41
N ILE A 176 27.65 -6.96 -64.31
CA ILE A 176 28.82 -6.10 -64.39
C ILE A 176 28.82 -5.26 -65.64
N THR A 177 29.00 -3.98 -65.58
CA THR A 177 29.64 -3.21 -66.61
C THR A 177 30.56 -2.14 -66.00
N SER A 178 31.82 -2.49 -66.09
CA SER A 178 32.96 -1.61 -65.97
C SER A 178 32.91 -0.47 -67.02
N LYS A 179 33.14 0.74 -66.58
CA LYS A 179 33.90 1.70 -67.40
C LYS A 179 34.61 2.77 -66.60
N ASN A 180 35.83 2.66 -66.67
CA ASN A 180 36.92 3.62 -66.53
C ASN A 180 36.62 5.04 -67.04
N ASN A 181 37.16 6.01 -66.36
CA ASN A 181 37.97 7.16 -66.77
C ASN A 181 37.77 8.24 -65.67
N GLY A 182 38.72 8.82 -65.10
CA GLY A 182 40.02 9.27 -65.66
C GLY A 182 40.16 10.72 -65.24
N LEU A 183 41.20 11.01 -64.56
CA LEU A 183 42.05 12.18 -64.62
C LEU A 183 41.62 13.54 -64.02
N THR A 184 42.53 13.97 -63.23
CA THR A 184 43.12 15.33 -63.08
C THR A 184 42.29 16.43 -62.39
N ALA A 185 42.71 16.99 -61.34
CA ALA A 185 43.73 18.01 -61.09
C ALA A 185 43.93 18.15 -59.58
#